data_4bdb2ab20313a7af74b86351d2dc3029
#
_entry.id   4bdb2ab20313a7af74b86351d2dc3029
#
_cell.length_a   1.000
_cell.length_b   1.000
_cell.length_c   1.000
_cell.angle_alpha   90.00
_cell.angle_beta   90.00
_cell.angle_gamma   90.00
#
_symmetry.space_group_name_H-M   'P 1'
#
loop_
_entity.id
_entity.type
_entity.pdbx_description
1 polymer ?
#
loop_
_entity_poly.entity_id
_entity_poly.type
_entity_poly.pdbx_seq_one_letter_code
_entity_poly.pdbx_strand_id
1 'polypeptide(L)'
;MSFSLKSDFKPTGDQPNAIKSITDSFTSNQNHVTLQGVTGSGKTFTVANVVQELKKPTLVLAHNKTLAAQLYSEFQNFFPNNAVEYFVSYYDYYQPEAYIPSSGLYILKKTYQLMSKLKNSD
;
A
#
# COMPACT_ATOMS: atom_id res chain seq x y z
N MET A 1 17.58 -0.52 1.66
CA MET A 1 16.28 -0.02 2.16
C MET A 1 15.99 -0.65 3.51
N SER A 2 15.67 0.15 4.50
CA SER A 2 15.43 -0.30 5.87
C SER A 2 13.99 0.02 6.27
N PHE A 3 13.23 -1.00 6.60
CA PHE A 3 11.88 -0.86 7.13
C PHE A 3 11.88 -1.02 8.64
N SER A 4 11.10 -0.22 9.33
CA SER A 4 11.00 -0.25 10.78
C SER A 4 9.53 -0.22 11.18
N LEU A 5 8.97 -1.39 11.36
CA LEU A 5 7.59 -1.55 11.81
C LEU A 5 7.49 -1.20 13.29
N LYS A 6 6.56 -0.32 13.61
CA LYS A 6 6.23 0.09 14.98
C LYS A 6 4.80 -0.27 15.30
N SER A 7 4.59 -1.01 16.36
CA SER A 7 3.25 -1.35 16.82
C SER A 7 3.28 -1.71 18.30
N ASP A 8 2.24 -1.32 19.01
CA ASP A 8 2.01 -1.75 20.39
C ASP A 8 1.47 -3.18 20.44
N PHE A 9 1.08 -3.73 19.30
CA PHE A 9 0.54 -5.08 19.19
C PHE A 9 1.60 -6.03 18.66
N LYS A 10 1.51 -7.27 19.09
CA LYS A 10 2.27 -8.38 18.53
C LYS A 10 1.34 -9.28 17.75
N PRO A 11 1.83 -9.98 16.72
CA PRO A 11 1.01 -10.95 16.02
C PRO A 11 0.41 -12.00 16.97
N THR A 12 -0.89 -12.22 16.85
CA THR A 12 -1.62 -13.17 17.69
C THR A 12 -2.49 -14.10 16.83
N GLY A 13 -2.99 -15.16 17.44
CA GLY A 13 -3.84 -16.14 16.76
C GLY A 13 -3.13 -16.77 15.58
N ASP A 14 -3.77 -16.74 14.42
CA ASP A 14 -3.21 -17.31 13.18
C ASP A 14 -2.26 -16.35 12.45
N GLN A 15 -2.11 -15.14 12.93
CA GLN A 15 -1.28 -14.12 12.28
C GLN A 15 0.19 -14.55 12.13
N PRO A 16 0.87 -15.09 13.15
CA PRO A 16 2.26 -15.53 13.00
C PRO A 16 2.43 -16.57 11.89
N ASN A 17 1.53 -17.52 11.80
CA ASN A 17 1.54 -18.55 10.76
C ASN A 17 1.28 -17.95 9.38
N ALA A 18 0.34 -17.02 9.26
CA ALA A 18 0.05 -16.35 8.01
C ALA A 18 1.23 -15.52 7.53
N ILE A 19 1.86 -14.75 8.42
CA ILE A 19 3.04 -13.94 8.10
C ILE A 19 4.16 -14.83 7.57
N LYS A 20 4.47 -15.91 8.28
CA LYS A 20 5.53 -16.83 7.89
C LYS A 20 5.21 -17.49 6.55
N SER A 21 4.00 -18.00 6.38
CA SER A 21 3.58 -18.68 5.16
C SER A 21 3.65 -17.77 3.94
N ILE A 22 3.17 -16.54 4.05
CA ILE A 22 3.20 -15.56 2.94
C ILE A 22 4.64 -15.17 2.63
N THR A 23 5.44 -14.88 3.64
CA THR A 23 6.84 -14.50 3.47
C THR A 23 7.63 -15.62 2.82
N ASP A 24 7.46 -16.85 3.27
CA ASP A 24 8.13 -18.02 2.70
C ASP A 24 7.70 -18.27 1.25
N SER A 25 6.43 -18.05 0.94
CA SER A 25 5.92 -18.18 -0.42
C SER A 25 6.61 -17.22 -1.38
N PHE A 26 6.72 -15.96 -1.01
CA PHE A 26 7.38 -14.96 -1.86
C PHE A 26 8.89 -15.19 -1.96
N THR A 27 9.53 -15.65 -0.92
CA THR A 27 10.96 -15.97 -0.97
C THR A 27 11.24 -17.22 -1.77
N SER A 28 10.25 -18.11 -1.94
CA SER A 28 10.34 -19.32 -2.79
C SER A 28 9.89 -19.07 -4.23
N ASN A 29 9.86 -17.84 -4.69
CA ASN A 29 9.49 -17.45 -6.06
C ASN A 29 8.02 -17.63 -6.41
N GLN A 30 7.13 -17.71 -5.42
CA GLN A 30 5.70 -17.58 -5.68
C GLN A 30 5.40 -16.13 -6.07
N ASN A 31 4.59 -15.95 -7.11
CA ASN A 31 4.25 -14.63 -7.61
C ASN A 31 2.93 -14.08 -7.02
N HIS A 32 2.08 -14.96 -6.53
CA HIS A 32 0.75 -14.63 -6.06
C HIS A 32 0.43 -15.38 -4.78
N VAL A 33 -0.07 -14.65 -3.80
CA VAL A 33 -0.54 -15.22 -2.53
C VAL A 33 -1.86 -14.53 -2.17
N THR A 34 -2.82 -15.30 -1.71
CA THR A 34 -4.09 -14.77 -1.22
C THR A 34 -4.17 -14.91 0.29
N LEU A 35 -4.42 -13.80 0.98
CA LEU A 35 -4.72 -13.78 2.41
C LEU A 35 -6.22 -13.58 2.59
N GLN A 36 -6.88 -14.55 3.13
CA GLN A 36 -8.32 -14.50 3.40
C GLN A 36 -8.57 -14.47 4.90
N GLY A 37 -9.43 -13.58 5.32
CA GLY A 37 -9.80 -13.45 6.72
C GLY A 37 -11.06 -12.61 6.88
N VAL A 38 -11.74 -12.80 7.99
CA VAL A 38 -12.94 -12.02 8.31
C VAL A 38 -12.57 -10.59 8.70
N THR A 39 -13.55 -9.69 8.63
CA THR A 39 -13.37 -8.31 9.09
C THR A 39 -12.95 -8.30 10.57
N GLY A 40 -11.94 -7.50 10.88
CA GLY A 40 -11.41 -7.43 12.25
C GLY A 40 -10.40 -8.51 12.60
N SER A 41 -9.99 -9.35 11.64
CA SER A 41 -8.98 -10.39 11.88
C SER A 41 -7.54 -9.86 11.89
N GLY A 42 -7.35 -8.56 11.60
CA GLY A 42 -6.03 -7.96 11.57
C GLY A 42 -5.26 -8.22 10.29
N LYS A 43 -5.96 -8.30 9.15
CA LYS A 43 -5.31 -8.53 7.85
C LYS A 43 -4.29 -7.45 7.51
N THR A 44 -4.60 -6.19 7.78
CA THR A 44 -3.69 -5.08 7.50
C THR A 44 -2.41 -5.19 8.31
N PHE A 45 -2.52 -5.53 9.58
CA PHE A 45 -1.36 -5.75 10.44
C PHE A 45 -0.53 -6.94 9.97
N THR A 46 -1.18 -8.02 9.54
CA THR A 46 -0.52 -9.18 8.95
C THR A 46 0.29 -8.77 7.71
N VAL A 47 -0.32 -8.01 6.80
CA VAL A 47 0.35 -7.52 5.59
C VAL A 47 1.52 -6.59 5.95
N ALA A 48 1.35 -5.71 6.93
CA ALA A 48 2.44 -4.83 7.38
C ALA A 48 3.65 -5.64 7.86
N ASN A 49 3.42 -6.73 8.59
CA ASN A 49 4.49 -7.61 9.02
C ASN A 49 5.18 -8.32 7.85
N VAL A 50 4.42 -8.72 6.83
CA VAL A 50 4.99 -9.31 5.60
C VAL A 50 5.87 -8.28 4.89
N VAL A 51 5.40 -7.04 4.77
CA VAL A 51 6.19 -5.95 4.16
C VAL A 51 7.49 -5.74 4.94
N GLN A 52 7.43 -5.76 6.27
CA GLN A 52 8.61 -5.65 7.13
C GLN A 52 9.62 -6.77 6.86
N GLU A 53 9.14 -7.99 6.71
CA GLU A 53 10.02 -9.15 6.47
C GLU A 53 10.63 -9.14 5.08
N LEU A 54 9.86 -8.78 4.07
CA LEU A 54 10.33 -8.76 2.68
C LEU A 54 11.24 -7.57 2.37
N LYS A 55 11.05 -6.45 3.06
CA LYS A 55 11.86 -5.23 2.90
C LYS A 55 11.94 -4.75 1.44
N LYS A 56 10.80 -4.75 0.77
CA LYS A 56 10.69 -4.34 -0.63
C LYS A 56 9.69 -3.20 -0.78
N PRO A 57 9.90 -2.31 -1.76
CA PRO A 57 8.90 -1.32 -2.10
C PRO A 57 7.56 -1.99 -2.37
N THR A 58 6.50 -1.45 -1.80
CA THR A 58 5.18 -2.07 -1.81
C THR A 58 4.16 -1.09 -2.33
N LEU A 59 3.35 -1.54 -3.27
CA LEU A 59 2.21 -0.79 -3.78
C LEU A 59 0.93 -1.44 -3.24
N VAL A 60 0.10 -0.64 -2.56
CA VAL A 60 -1.18 -1.10 -2.03
C VAL A 60 -2.30 -0.50 -2.87
N LEU A 61 -3.10 -1.34 -3.48
CA LEU A 61 -4.23 -0.93 -4.29
C LEU A 61 -5.53 -1.13 -3.51
N ALA A 62 -6.36 -0.11 -3.49
CA ALA A 62 -7.66 -0.15 -2.83
C ALA A 62 -8.76 0.20 -3.85
N HIS A 63 -9.94 -0.33 -3.65
CA HIS A 63 -11.04 -0.18 -4.60
C HIS A 63 -11.77 1.16 -4.51
N ASN A 64 -11.53 1.94 -3.47
CA ASN A 64 -12.09 3.28 -3.35
C ASN A 64 -11.19 4.20 -2.54
N LYS A 65 -11.48 5.51 -2.59
CA LYS A 65 -10.70 6.55 -1.93
C LYS A 65 -10.73 6.43 -0.40
N THR A 66 -11.87 6.06 0.15
CA THR A 66 -12.05 5.94 1.60
C THR A 66 -11.15 4.86 2.18
N LEU A 67 -11.15 3.69 1.53
CA LEU A 67 -10.28 2.59 1.94
C LEU A 67 -8.80 2.94 1.72
N ALA A 68 -8.48 3.58 0.61
CA ALA A 68 -7.11 4.01 0.35
C ALA A 68 -6.60 4.97 1.42
N ALA A 69 -7.42 5.94 1.83
CA ALA A 69 -7.07 6.88 2.89
C ALA A 69 -6.88 6.18 4.23
N GLN A 70 -7.74 5.23 4.54
CA GLN A 70 -7.63 4.43 5.77
C GLN A 70 -6.34 3.61 5.79
N LEU A 71 -6.03 2.92 4.70
CA LEU A 71 -4.81 2.14 4.59
C LEU A 71 -3.56 3.01 4.66
N TYR A 72 -3.59 4.16 4.02
CA TYR A 72 -2.50 5.12 4.10
C TYR A 72 -2.22 5.52 5.56
N SER A 73 -3.27 5.88 6.30
CA SER A 73 -3.16 6.24 7.71
C SER A 73 -2.60 5.09 8.54
N GLU A 74 -3.09 3.88 8.34
CA GLU A 74 -2.62 2.71 9.06
C GLU A 74 -1.16 2.39 8.76
N PHE A 75 -0.75 2.44 7.50
CA PHE A 75 0.64 2.18 7.12
C PHE A 75 1.58 3.28 7.58
N GLN A 76 1.14 4.54 7.62
CA GLN A 76 1.93 5.61 8.23
C GLN A 76 2.18 5.35 9.72
N ASN A 77 1.17 4.85 10.43
CA ASN A 77 1.30 4.53 11.84
C ASN A 77 2.22 3.33 12.07
N PHE A 78 2.18 2.32 11.19
CA PHE A 78 3.07 1.16 11.28
C PHE A 78 4.50 1.50 10.89
N PHE A 79 4.69 2.39 9.93
CA PHE A 79 6.02 2.74 9.41
C PHE A 79 6.28 4.25 9.50
N PRO A 80 6.35 4.81 10.73
CA PRO A 80 6.50 6.26 10.90
C PRO A 80 7.83 6.79 10.39
N ASN A 81 8.84 5.93 10.27
CA ASN A 81 10.18 6.32 9.84
C ASN A 81 10.45 6.00 8.37
N ASN A 82 9.46 5.50 7.65
CA ASN A 82 9.58 5.16 6.25
C ASN A 82 8.70 6.07 5.41
N ALA A 83 9.04 6.19 4.13
CA ALA A 83 8.22 6.94 3.19
C ALA A 83 6.95 6.16 2.87
N VAL A 84 5.81 6.65 3.33
CA VAL A 84 4.49 6.15 3.00
C VAL A 84 3.77 7.25 2.26
N GLU A 85 3.39 6.98 1.02
CA GLU A 85 2.78 7.99 0.16
C GLU A 85 1.37 7.57 -0.22
N TYR A 86 0.54 8.56 -0.43
CA TYR A 86 -0.86 8.38 -0.79
C TYR A 86 -1.08 8.93 -2.19
N PHE A 87 -1.64 8.10 -3.01
CA PHE A 87 -1.94 8.46 -4.38
C PHE A 87 -3.40 8.18 -4.67
N VAL A 88 -4.11 9.20 -5.12
CA VAL A 88 -5.49 9.06 -5.53
C VAL A 88 -5.69 9.73 -6.87
N SER A 89 -6.42 9.07 -7.74
CA SER A 89 -6.83 9.64 -9.01
C SER A 89 -8.01 10.56 -8.77
N TYR A 90 -7.83 11.82 -9.06
CA TYR A 90 -8.91 12.79 -9.03
C TYR A 90 -9.71 12.67 -10.32
N TYR A 91 -10.86 12.03 -10.21
CA TYR A 91 -11.84 12.07 -11.27
C TYR A 91 -12.82 13.16 -10.90
N ASP A 92 -12.68 14.31 -11.54
CA ASP A 92 -13.59 15.40 -11.31
C ASP A 92 -14.76 15.26 -12.30
N TYR A 93 -15.97 15.28 -11.76
CA TYR A 93 -17.20 15.14 -12.54
C TYR A 93 -17.37 16.23 -13.59
N TYR A 94 -16.70 17.33 -13.43
CA TYR A 94 -16.79 18.48 -14.33
C TYR A 94 -15.89 18.35 -15.55
N GLN A 95 -15.14 17.29 -15.61
CA GLN A 95 -14.15 17.05 -16.65
C GLN A 95 -14.72 16.71 -18.03
N PRO A 96 -15.94 16.17 -18.18
CA PRO A 96 -16.46 15.92 -19.55
C PRO A 96 -16.53 17.18 -20.40
N GLU A 97 -16.75 18.31 -19.79
CA GLU A 97 -16.80 19.59 -20.48
C GLU A 97 -15.42 20.19 -20.71
N ALA A 98 -14.53 19.87 -19.84
CA ALA A 98 -13.13 20.24 -19.95
C ALA A 98 -12.34 19.15 -20.67
N TYR A 99 -12.99 18.37 -21.50
CA TYR A 99 -12.34 17.34 -22.31
C TYR A 99 -11.44 17.99 -23.34
N ILE A 100 -10.64 18.83 -22.86
CA ILE A 100 -9.55 19.41 -23.59
C ILE A 100 -8.41 18.41 -23.44
N PRO A 101 -7.85 17.91 -24.52
CA PRO A 101 -6.72 16.98 -24.48
C PRO A 101 -5.60 17.44 -23.57
N SER A 102 -5.45 18.73 -23.36
CA SER A 102 -4.49 19.33 -22.44
C SER A 102 -4.75 19.01 -20.97
N SER A 103 -6.01 18.86 -20.55
CA SER A 103 -6.34 18.49 -19.16
C SER A 103 -5.99 17.05 -18.86
N GLY A 104 -6.24 16.15 -19.80
CA GLY A 104 -5.85 14.74 -19.68
C GLY A 104 -4.34 14.59 -19.59
N LEU A 105 -3.61 15.32 -20.39
CA LEU A 105 -2.15 15.34 -20.36
C LEU A 105 -1.63 15.90 -19.02
N TYR A 106 -2.29 16.90 -18.47
CA TYR A 106 -1.92 17.48 -17.19
C TYR A 106 -2.10 16.49 -16.03
N ILE A 107 -3.20 15.76 -16.02
CA ILE A 107 -3.48 14.73 -15.01
C ILE A 107 -2.46 13.62 -15.11
N LEU A 108 -2.17 13.14 -16.30
CA LEU A 108 -1.15 12.12 -16.54
C LEU A 108 0.24 12.58 -16.09
N LYS A 109 0.58 13.82 -16.39
CA LYS A 109 1.85 14.40 -15.98
C LYS A 109 1.99 14.49 -14.47
N LYS A 110 0.91 14.89 -13.79
CA LYS A 110 0.88 14.95 -12.34
C LYS A 110 1.00 13.57 -11.71
N THR A 111 0.31 12.60 -12.27
CA THR A 111 0.41 11.20 -11.88
C THR A 111 1.84 10.69 -12.03
N TYR A 112 2.46 10.97 -13.17
CA TYR A 112 3.82 10.58 -13.43
C TYR A 112 4.81 11.21 -12.43
N GLN A 113 4.62 12.48 -12.10
CA GLN A 113 5.45 13.17 -11.11
C GLN A 113 5.34 12.56 -9.72
N LEU A 114 4.14 12.17 -9.31
CA LEU A 114 3.94 11.51 -8.02
C LEU A 114 4.60 10.13 -7.98
N MET A 115 4.45 9.35 -9.03
CA MET A 115 5.11 8.05 -9.13
C MET A 115 6.63 8.17 -9.16
N SER A 116 7.14 9.17 -9.86
CA SER A 116 8.57 9.46 -9.87
C SER A 116 9.08 9.85 -8.49
N LYS A 117 8.28 10.60 -7.73
CA LYS A 117 8.60 10.99 -6.37
C LYS A 117 8.63 9.79 -5.42
N LEU A 118 7.69 8.87 -5.58
CA LEU A 118 7.67 7.61 -4.83
C LEU A 118 8.92 6.78 -5.11
N LYS A 119 9.35 6.75 -6.35
CA LYS A 119 10.55 6.02 -6.79
C LYS A 119 11.83 6.58 -6.19
N ASN A 120 11.88 7.88 -5.94
CA ASN A 120 13.05 8.59 -5.43
C ASN A 120 13.08 8.74 -3.91
N SER A 121 12.06 8.28 -3.20
CA SER A 121 11.99 8.37 -1.75
C SER A 121 12.48 7.11 -1.02
N ASP A 122 13.19 6.26 -1.69
CA ASP A 122 13.82 5.07 -1.10
C ASP A 122 15.08 5.42 -0.31
#